data_5131d2094f9a8c522718431ab473de9e
#
_entry.id   5131d2094f9a8c522718431ab473de9e
#
_cell.length_a   1.000
_cell.length_b   1.000
_cell.length_c   1.000
_cell.angle_alpha   90.00
_cell.angle_beta   90.00
_cell.angle_gamma   90.00
#
_symmetry.space_group_name_H-M   'P 1'
#
loop_
_entity.id
_entity.type
_entity.pdbx_description
1 polymer ?
#
loop_
_entity_poly.entity_id
_entity_poly.type
_entity_poly.pdbx_seq_one_letter_code
_entity_poly.pdbx_strand_id
1 'polypeptide(L)'
;MRLLDVLTEEQSYKVSYSAVVLDKQSRDAILNHLSIPNGWKTICHHMTIKLGELPDNLKNRIGEKVTLRINKLGESDKALAVGVDTDLSMNAIPHITVAINIANGAKPKDSNDIKDWKDLSESFNVTGKIEEILYQVPFKAKGSPTVLNVFDFDGTLMDSPLPETGKEKYKELTGKDWPHKGWWGQIDSLEPFEVKPIEGTKDLYNQYSVIPNSINVLMTNRLAKFEPVVKDKLRGLYIFDYYDFKNDNREKPERIKEILKNNPSIDTINIFDDMDEQIERFNRFKEENPNLEINVFQIK
;
A
#
# COMPACT_ATOMS: atom_id res chain seq x y z
N MET A 1 -17.41 5.28 -10.19
CA MET A 1 -16.88 6.24 -9.22
C MET A 1 -15.40 5.91 -9.03
N ARG A 2 -14.50 6.83 -9.28
CA ARG A 2 -13.06 6.64 -9.13
C ARG A 2 -12.73 6.55 -7.65
N LEU A 3 -11.75 5.72 -7.29
CA LEU A 3 -11.22 5.68 -5.91
C LEU A 3 -10.77 7.08 -5.45
N LEU A 4 -10.20 7.86 -6.38
CA LEU A 4 -9.79 9.25 -6.15
C LEU A 4 -10.96 10.16 -5.75
N ASP A 5 -12.18 9.93 -6.29
CA ASP A 5 -13.38 10.73 -5.98
C ASP A 5 -13.93 10.45 -4.58
N VAL A 6 -13.52 9.33 -3.98
CA VAL A 6 -13.95 8.89 -2.62
C VAL A 6 -12.94 9.32 -1.54
N LEU A 7 -11.67 9.46 -1.92
CA LEU A 7 -10.56 9.79 -1.01
C LEU A 7 -10.33 11.32 -0.92
N THR A 8 -11.38 12.12 -0.78
CA THR A 8 -11.27 13.58 -0.84
C THR A 8 -11.39 14.26 0.52
N GLU A 9 -10.82 15.28 0.67
CA GLU A 9 -10.68 16.68 0.97
C GLU A 9 -9.46 17.03 1.82
N GLU A 10 -8.84 16.08 2.54
CA GLU A 10 -7.70 16.34 3.43
C GLU A 10 -6.40 15.62 3.06
N GLN A 11 -6.48 14.57 2.22
CA GLN A 11 -5.29 13.84 1.75
C GLN A 11 -5.18 13.90 0.24
N SER A 12 -4.05 14.40 -0.26
CA SER A 12 -3.83 14.42 -1.70
C SER A 12 -3.19 13.10 -2.15
N TYR A 13 -3.97 12.32 -2.88
CA TYR A 13 -3.45 11.20 -3.68
C TYR A 13 -3.23 11.66 -5.10
N LYS A 14 -2.20 11.13 -5.73
CA LYS A 14 -1.95 11.29 -7.17
C LYS A 14 -1.86 9.94 -7.80
N VAL A 15 -2.24 9.87 -9.07
CA VAL A 15 -2.08 8.64 -9.85
C VAL A 15 -0.60 8.47 -10.20
N SER A 16 0.00 7.38 -9.73
CA SER A 16 1.38 7.02 -10.08
C SER A 16 1.46 6.51 -11.51
N TYR A 17 0.60 5.56 -11.82
CA TYR A 17 0.43 4.99 -13.16
C TYR A 17 -0.94 4.34 -13.29
N SER A 18 -1.38 4.15 -14.52
CA SER A 18 -2.55 3.36 -14.86
C SER A 18 -2.12 2.02 -15.47
N ALA A 19 -2.86 0.97 -15.16
CA ALA A 19 -2.47 -0.40 -15.50
C ALA A 19 -3.66 -1.34 -15.69
N VAL A 20 -3.42 -2.48 -16.34
CA VAL A 20 -4.27 -3.66 -16.21
C VAL A 20 -3.67 -4.54 -15.11
N VAL A 21 -4.33 -4.56 -13.95
CA VAL A 21 -3.91 -5.35 -12.77
C VAL A 21 -4.46 -6.77 -12.91
N LEU A 22 -3.56 -7.76 -12.94
CA LEU A 22 -3.91 -9.16 -13.16
C LEU A 22 -4.64 -9.76 -11.96
N ASP A 23 -5.64 -10.59 -12.23
CA ASP A 23 -6.21 -11.47 -11.19
C ASP A 23 -5.22 -12.60 -10.82
N LYS A 24 -5.49 -13.25 -9.68
CA LYS A 24 -4.59 -14.28 -9.16
C LYS A 24 -4.40 -15.44 -10.13
N GLN A 25 -5.49 -15.92 -10.76
CA GLN A 25 -5.46 -17.04 -11.69
C GLN A 25 -4.57 -16.73 -12.91
N SER A 26 -4.66 -15.51 -13.43
CA SER A 26 -3.84 -15.02 -14.54
C SER A 26 -2.35 -14.90 -14.18
N ARG A 27 -2.05 -14.44 -12.97
CA ARG A 27 -0.68 -14.41 -12.47
C ARG A 27 -0.09 -15.82 -12.34
N ASP A 28 -0.85 -16.74 -11.73
CA ASP A 28 -0.45 -18.14 -11.58
C ASP A 28 -0.25 -18.81 -12.96
N ALA A 29 -1.09 -18.51 -13.95
CA ALA A 29 -0.96 -19.01 -15.32
C ALA A 29 0.35 -18.56 -15.97
N ILE A 30 0.72 -17.27 -15.88
CA ILE A 30 2.01 -16.78 -16.40
C ILE A 30 3.18 -17.49 -15.71
N LEU A 31 3.16 -17.58 -14.38
CA LEU A 31 4.24 -18.17 -13.61
C LEU A 31 4.42 -19.67 -13.87
N ASN A 32 3.35 -20.39 -14.19
CA ASN A 32 3.41 -21.80 -14.56
C ASN A 32 3.94 -22.05 -15.98
N HIS A 33 3.87 -21.06 -16.87
CA HIS A 33 4.38 -21.15 -18.24
C HIS A 33 5.87 -20.79 -18.37
N LEU A 34 6.49 -20.22 -17.32
CA LEU A 34 7.83 -19.67 -17.39
C LEU A 34 8.73 -20.22 -16.28
N SER A 35 9.98 -20.45 -16.63
CA SER A 35 11.04 -20.71 -15.65
C SER A 35 11.64 -19.39 -15.20
N ILE A 36 11.46 -19.01 -13.93
CA ILE A 36 12.09 -17.82 -13.37
C ILE A 36 13.52 -18.17 -12.96
N PRO A 37 14.53 -17.37 -13.37
CA PRO A 37 15.90 -17.60 -12.96
C PRO A 37 16.05 -17.62 -11.43
N ASN A 38 16.91 -18.49 -10.93
CA ASN A 38 17.09 -18.65 -9.50
C ASN A 38 17.61 -17.35 -8.84
N GLY A 39 17.04 -16.99 -7.70
CA GLY A 39 17.39 -15.74 -6.99
C GLY A 39 16.72 -14.46 -7.51
N TRP A 40 15.95 -14.54 -8.60
CA TRP A 40 15.20 -13.38 -9.09
C TRP A 40 13.92 -13.13 -8.29
N LYS A 41 13.61 -11.85 -8.09
CA LYS A 41 12.37 -11.44 -7.41
C LYS A 41 11.19 -11.46 -8.37
N THR A 42 10.18 -12.28 -8.06
CA THR A 42 8.92 -12.31 -8.82
C THR A 42 8.12 -11.04 -8.60
N ILE A 43 7.64 -10.45 -9.69
CA ILE A 43 6.74 -9.27 -9.75
C ILE A 43 5.37 -9.72 -10.25
N CYS A 44 5.22 -10.06 -11.51
CA CYS A 44 4.04 -10.61 -12.20
C CYS A 44 2.70 -10.02 -11.70
N HIS A 45 2.54 -8.70 -11.76
CA HIS A 45 1.41 -8.04 -11.12
C HIS A 45 0.48 -7.34 -12.12
N HIS A 46 1.02 -6.60 -13.07
CA HIS A 46 0.24 -5.76 -13.99
C HIS A 46 0.95 -5.51 -15.30
N MET A 47 0.19 -5.08 -16.30
CA MET A 47 0.67 -4.40 -17.51
C MET A 47 0.43 -2.90 -17.36
N THR A 48 1.47 -2.09 -17.46
CA THR A 48 1.33 -0.63 -17.42
C THR A 48 0.63 -0.12 -18.68
N ILE A 49 -0.41 0.69 -18.50
CA ILE A 49 -1.07 1.43 -19.60
C ILE A 49 -0.29 2.72 -19.86
N LYS A 50 -0.11 3.55 -18.80
CA LYS A 50 0.56 4.84 -18.88
C LYS A 50 1.12 5.25 -17.51
N LEU A 51 2.18 6.02 -17.47
CA LEU A 51 2.59 6.75 -16.27
C LEU A 51 1.60 7.90 -16.00
N GLY A 52 1.11 8.01 -14.77
CA GLY A 52 0.05 8.93 -14.38
C GLY A 52 -1.35 8.42 -14.73
N GLU A 53 -2.31 9.35 -14.83
CA GLU A 53 -3.72 9.05 -15.07
C GLU A 53 -3.97 8.34 -16.39
N LEU A 54 -5.05 7.55 -16.42
CA LEU A 54 -5.56 6.97 -17.67
C LEU A 54 -5.77 8.04 -18.74
N PRO A 55 -5.50 7.71 -20.03
CA PRO A 55 -5.91 8.54 -21.14
C PRO A 55 -7.43 8.81 -21.10
N ASP A 56 -7.86 10.01 -21.52
CA ASP A 56 -9.27 10.44 -21.40
C ASP A 56 -10.25 9.48 -22.08
N ASN A 57 -9.86 8.90 -23.19
CA ASN A 57 -10.67 7.90 -23.92
C ASN A 57 -10.79 6.55 -23.19
N LEU A 58 -10.02 6.30 -22.13
CA LEU A 58 -10.08 5.08 -21.34
C LEU A 58 -10.62 5.31 -19.91
N LYS A 59 -10.85 6.56 -19.50
CA LYS A 59 -11.29 6.88 -18.13
C LYS A 59 -12.62 6.22 -17.74
N ASN A 60 -13.53 6.05 -18.68
CA ASN A 60 -14.81 5.38 -18.45
C ASN A 60 -14.69 3.84 -18.32
N ARG A 61 -13.51 3.28 -18.58
CA ARG A 61 -13.22 1.85 -18.49
C ARG A 61 -12.55 1.43 -17.17
N ILE A 62 -12.39 2.34 -16.22
CA ILE A 62 -11.85 2.01 -14.86
C ILE A 62 -12.73 0.93 -14.22
N GLY A 63 -12.09 -0.14 -13.71
CA GLY A 63 -12.74 -1.30 -13.13
C GLY A 63 -13.20 -2.35 -14.12
N GLU A 64 -13.13 -2.06 -15.44
CA GLU A 64 -13.46 -3.03 -16.47
C GLU A 64 -12.48 -4.22 -16.48
N LYS A 65 -13.02 -5.42 -16.55
CA LYS A 65 -12.24 -6.65 -16.74
C LYS A 65 -11.92 -6.81 -18.23
N VAL A 66 -10.62 -6.91 -18.54
CA VAL A 66 -10.12 -7.08 -19.90
C VAL A 66 -9.31 -8.36 -20.04
N THR A 67 -9.27 -8.90 -21.23
CA THR A 67 -8.44 -10.06 -21.60
C THR A 67 -7.21 -9.56 -22.34
N LEU A 68 -6.04 -10.04 -21.93
CA LEU A 68 -4.74 -9.76 -22.52
C LEU A 68 -4.19 -11.03 -23.16
N ARG A 69 -3.77 -10.95 -24.42
CA ARG A 69 -3.13 -12.06 -25.12
C ARG A 69 -1.61 -11.97 -24.95
N ILE A 70 -1.04 -12.98 -24.32
CA ILE A 70 0.41 -13.13 -24.16
C ILE A 70 0.95 -13.85 -25.39
N ASN A 71 1.92 -13.24 -26.10
CA ASN A 71 2.46 -13.78 -27.34
C ASN A 71 3.98 -13.71 -27.45
N LYS A 72 4.67 -13.03 -26.51
CA LYS A 72 6.13 -12.88 -26.53
C LYS A 72 6.75 -13.11 -25.16
N LEU A 73 8.01 -13.50 -25.16
CA LEU A 73 8.90 -13.55 -24.00
C LEU A 73 10.07 -12.63 -24.25
N GLY A 74 10.36 -11.76 -23.30
CA GLY A 74 11.52 -10.88 -23.29
C GLY A 74 12.40 -11.13 -22.08
N GLU A 75 13.70 -11.20 -22.30
CA GLU A 75 14.68 -11.43 -21.24
C GLU A 75 15.90 -10.53 -21.42
N SER A 76 16.44 -10.07 -20.30
CA SER A 76 17.73 -9.38 -20.20
C SER A 76 18.45 -9.84 -18.93
N ASP A 77 19.65 -9.35 -18.68
CA ASP A 77 20.37 -9.58 -17.42
C ASP A 77 19.67 -9.00 -16.17
N LYS A 78 18.67 -8.13 -16.37
CA LYS A 78 17.94 -7.42 -15.31
C LYS A 78 16.50 -7.84 -15.16
N ALA A 79 15.79 -8.16 -16.25
CA ALA A 79 14.35 -8.37 -16.21
C ALA A 79 13.91 -9.49 -17.15
N LEU A 80 12.88 -10.21 -16.70
CA LEU A 80 12.09 -11.17 -17.46
C LEU A 80 10.67 -10.62 -17.59
N ALA A 81 10.12 -10.57 -18.80
CA ALA A 81 8.81 -10.05 -19.07
C ALA A 81 8.09 -10.83 -20.17
N VAL A 82 6.74 -10.82 -20.13
CA VAL A 82 5.92 -11.34 -21.23
C VAL A 82 5.32 -10.19 -22.02
N GLY A 83 5.43 -10.26 -23.33
CA GLY A 83 4.82 -9.29 -24.25
C GLY A 83 3.33 -9.57 -24.45
N VAL A 84 2.59 -8.50 -24.56
CA VAL A 84 1.12 -8.50 -24.65
C VAL A 84 0.69 -7.89 -25.98
N ASP A 85 -0.18 -8.58 -26.68
CA ASP A 85 -0.83 -8.08 -27.90
C ASP A 85 -2.07 -7.25 -27.52
N THR A 86 -1.92 -5.92 -27.50
CA THR A 86 -2.97 -4.98 -27.09
C THR A 86 -2.65 -3.55 -27.53
N ASP A 87 -3.70 -2.75 -27.70
CA ASP A 87 -3.64 -1.31 -27.96
C ASP A 87 -3.82 -0.44 -26.68
N LEU A 88 -4.03 -1.09 -25.53
CA LEU A 88 -4.29 -0.38 -24.27
C LEU A 88 -3.05 0.31 -23.71
N SER A 89 -1.84 -0.18 -23.96
CA SER A 89 -0.62 0.35 -23.39
C SER A 89 0.06 1.38 -24.29
N MET A 90 0.61 2.42 -23.68
CA MET A 90 1.43 3.44 -24.36
C MET A 90 2.92 3.04 -24.44
N ASN A 91 3.32 1.90 -23.88
CA ASN A 91 4.67 1.39 -24.03
C ASN A 91 4.89 0.92 -25.48
N ALA A 92 6.11 1.12 -26.01
CA ALA A 92 6.48 0.67 -27.36
C ALA A 92 6.23 -0.84 -27.54
N ILE A 93 6.48 -1.64 -26.52
CA ILE A 93 6.10 -3.04 -26.43
C ILE A 93 5.29 -3.20 -25.15
N PRO A 94 3.95 -3.38 -25.26
CA PRO A 94 3.13 -3.70 -24.10
C PRO A 94 3.60 -4.99 -23.43
N HIS A 95 3.81 -4.98 -22.12
CA HIS A 95 4.34 -6.15 -21.43
C HIS A 95 3.96 -6.19 -19.94
N ILE A 96 4.09 -7.37 -19.36
CA ILE A 96 4.00 -7.63 -17.92
C ILE A 96 5.40 -8.03 -17.43
N THR A 97 5.98 -7.26 -16.51
CA THR A 97 7.23 -7.64 -15.86
C THR A 97 6.98 -8.87 -14.97
N VAL A 98 7.62 -9.98 -15.27
CA VAL A 98 7.44 -11.25 -14.52
C VAL A 98 8.40 -11.34 -13.34
N ALA A 99 9.68 -11.09 -13.57
CA ALA A 99 10.70 -11.14 -12.52
C ALA A 99 11.84 -10.14 -12.79
N ILE A 100 12.58 -9.79 -11.74
CA ILE A 100 13.74 -8.90 -11.81
C ILE A 100 14.92 -9.45 -11.02
N ASN A 101 16.13 -9.20 -11.53
CA ASN A 101 17.39 -9.57 -10.90
C ASN A 101 17.82 -8.51 -9.87
N ILE A 102 17.37 -8.66 -8.63
CA ILE A 102 17.71 -7.70 -7.56
C ILE A 102 19.21 -7.68 -7.23
N ALA A 103 19.94 -8.78 -7.45
CA ALA A 103 21.39 -8.84 -7.24
C ALA A 103 22.16 -7.89 -8.19
N ASN A 104 21.61 -7.62 -9.39
CA ASN A 104 22.13 -6.63 -10.35
C ASN A 104 21.52 -5.23 -10.18
N GLY A 105 20.86 -4.95 -9.04
CA GLY A 105 20.21 -3.66 -8.78
C GLY A 105 19.00 -3.37 -9.66
N ALA A 106 18.42 -4.39 -10.30
CA ALA A 106 17.32 -4.24 -11.23
C ALA A 106 16.05 -3.72 -10.55
N LYS A 107 15.28 -2.94 -11.29
CA LYS A 107 13.97 -2.40 -10.93
C LYS A 107 12.93 -2.84 -11.96
N PRO A 108 11.63 -2.88 -11.59
CA PRO A 108 10.58 -3.27 -12.55
C PRO A 108 10.60 -2.50 -13.88
N LYS A 109 10.98 -1.23 -13.85
CA LYS A 109 11.09 -0.39 -15.06
C LYS A 109 12.14 -0.86 -16.07
N ASP A 110 13.12 -1.65 -15.65
CA ASP A 110 14.20 -2.12 -16.52
C ASP A 110 13.68 -3.13 -17.58
N SER A 111 12.46 -3.64 -17.41
CA SER A 111 11.75 -4.41 -18.44
C SER A 111 11.42 -3.58 -19.70
N ASN A 112 11.35 -2.24 -19.62
CA ASN A 112 11.17 -1.38 -20.78
C ASN A 112 12.41 -1.37 -21.70
N ASP A 113 13.59 -1.75 -21.18
CA ASP A 113 14.86 -1.76 -21.91
C ASP A 113 15.18 -3.11 -22.57
N ILE A 114 14.30 -4.11 -22.40
CA ILE A 114 14.43 -5.41 -23.07
C ILE A 114 14.34 -5.22 -24.58
N LYS A 115 15.37 -5.71 -25.29
CA LYS A 115 15.47 -5.65 -26.76
C LYS A 115 15.18 -6.99 -27.42
N ASP A 116 15.56 -8.07 -26.75
CA ASP A 116 15.42 -9.43 -27.26
C ASP A 116 14.07 -10.02 -26.88
N TRP A 117 13.09 -9.81 -27.77
CA TRP A 117 11.76 -10.38 -27.65
C TRP A 117 11.60 -11.55 -28.62
N LYS A 118 11.18 -12.69 -28.11
CA LYS A 118 10.94 -13.92 -28.88
C LYS A 118 9.46 -14.22 -28.88
N ASP A 119 8.92 -14.61 -30.02
CA ASP A 119 7.54 -15.07 -30.08
C ASP A 119 7.41 -16.39 -29.31
N LEU A 120 6.34 -16.54 -28.56
CA LEU A 120 6.00 -17.79 -27.90
C LEU A 120 5.50 -18.80 -28.95
N SER A 121 5.84 -20.07 -28.77
CA SER A 121 5.33 -21.16 -29.63
C SER A 121 3.81 -21.27 -29.56
N GLU A 122 3.24 -20.96 -28.42
CA GLU A 122 1.79 -20.94 -28.16
C GLU A 122 1.45 -19.70 -27.34
N SER A 123 0.49 -18.90 -27.86
CA SER A 123 -0.02 -17.75 -27.14
C SER A 123 -1.15 -18.17 -26.20
N PHE A 124 -1.30 -17.48 -25.07
CA PHE A 124 -2.36 -17.74 -24.11
C PHE A 124 -2.98 -16.44 -23.59
N ASN A 125 -4.16 -16.54 -23.00
CA ASN A 125 -4.91 -15.39 -22.49
C ASN A 125 -4.82 -15.31 -20.97
N VAL A 126 -4.72 -14.08 -20.49
CA VAL A 126 -4.84 -13.72 -19.06
C VAL A 126 -5.84 -12.60 -18.90
N THR A 127 -6.36 -12.39 -17.70
CA THR A 127 -7.35 -11.36 -17.41
C THR A 127 -6.90 -10.46 -16.29
N GLY A 128 -7.33 -9.21 -16.34
CA GLY A 128 -7.08 -8.21 -15.31
C GLY A 128 -8.11 -7.10 -15.35
N LYS A 129 -8.01 -6.17 -14.42
CA LYS A 129 -8.86 -4.98 -14.37
C LYS A 129 -8.07 -3.72 -14.70
N ILE A 130 -8.68 -2.80 -15.41
CA ILE A 130 -8.12 -1.47 -15.64
C ILE A 130 -8.22 -0.68 -14.34
N GLU A 131 -7.09 -0.23 -13.81
CA GLU A 131 -7.00 0.49 -12.54
C GLU A 131 -6.01 1.66 -12.62
N GLU A 132 -6.26 2.71 -11.85
CA GLU A 132 -5.30 3.76 -11.55
C GLU A 132 -4.62 3.44 -10.21
N ILE A 133 -3.31 3.33 -10.21
CA ILE A 133 -2.53 3.06 -9.01
C ILE A 133 -2.12 4.37 -8.36
N LEU A 134 -2.66 4.61 -7.18
CA LEU A 134 -2.46 5.84 -6.44
C LEU A 134 -1.19 5.79 -5.60
N TYR A 135 -0.52 6.92 -5.45
CA TYR A 135 0.44 7.15 -4.38
C TYR A 135 0.00 8.34 -3.52
N GLN A 136 0.28 8.24 -2.25
CA GLN A 136 0.00 9.30 -1.30
C GLN A 136 1.05 10.40 -1.46
N VAL A 137 0.58 11.64 -1.64
CA VAL A 137 1.50 12.80 -1.68
C VAL A 137 2.08 12.99 -0.28
N PRO A 138 3.40 13.18 -0.13
CA PRO A 138 4.00 13.41 1.17
C PRO A 138 3.35 14.57 1.90
N PHE A 139 3.02 14.34 3.16
CA PHE A 139 2.35 15.32 4.00
C PHE A 139 3.26 16.51 4.32
N LYS A 140 2.72 17.71 4.16
CA LYS A 140 3.35 18.95 4.62
C LYS A 140 2.33 19.74 5.45
N ALA A 141 2.62 19.90 6.73
CA ALA A 141 1.78 20.66 7.64
C ALA A 141 1.70 22.15 7.27
N LYS A 142 0.61 22.79 7.67
CA LYS A 142 0.51 24.25 7.65
C LYS A 142 1.27 24.79 8.86
N GLY A 143 2.09 25.83 8.62
CA GLY A 143 2.91 26.43 9.67
C GLY A 143 4.25 25.69 9.87
N SER A 144 4.80 25.76 11.08
CA SER A 144 6.08 25.15 11.46
C SER A 144 5.87 24.31 12.72
N PRO A 145 5.28 23.11 12.62
CA PRO A 145 5.08 22.24 13.77
C PRO A 145 6.44 21.79 14.32
N THR A 146 6.52 21.64 15.63
CA THR A 146 7.73 21.16 16.33
C THR A 146 7.55 19.75 16.88
N VAL A 147 6.30 19.29 17.03
CA VAL A 147 5.97 17.96 17.57
C VAL A 147 5.20 17.13 16.55
N LEU A 148 5.61 15.88 16.41
CA LEU A 148 4.90 14.85 15.62
C LEU A 148 4.38 13.77 16.58
N ASN A 149 3.06 13.60 16.62
CA ASN A 149 2.43 12.48 17.30
C ASN A 149 1.99 11.43 16.29
N VAL A 150 2.46 10.20 16.41
CA VAL A 150 2.18 9.08 15.52
C VAL A 150 1.44 7.99 16.28
N PHE A 151 0.23 7.67 15.84
CA PHE A 151 -0.61 6.65 16.44
C PHE A 151 -0.87 5.52 15.44
N ASP A 152 -0.64 4.26 15.84
CA ASP A 152 -1.14 3.11 15.09
C ASP A 152 -2.65 2.94 15.29
N PHE A 153 -3.28 2.16 14.42
CA PHE A 153 -4.72 1.90 14.45
C PHE A 153 -5.06 0.62 15.22
N ASP A 154 -4.59 -0.54 14.69
CA ASP A 154 -4.97 -1.86 15.17
C ASP A 154 -4.23 -2.21 16.47
N GLY A 155 -4.95 -2.59 17.53
CA GLY A 155 -4.34 -2.92 18.82
C GLY A 155 -3.80 -1.72 19.59
N THR A 156 -3.78 -0.54 18.99
CA THR A 156 -3.32 0.71 19.59
C THR A 156 -4.47 1.66 19.89
N LEU A 157 -5.11 2.23 18.89
CA LEU A 157 -6.28 3.11 19.07
C LEU A 157 -7.57 2.30 19.20
N MET A 158 -7.68 1.22 18.45
CA MET A 158 -8.89 0.43 18.32
C MET A 158 -8.61 -1.05 18.58
N ASP A 159 -9.48 -1.69 19.36
CA ASP A 159 -9.46 -3.14 19.61
C ASP A 159 -9.98 -3.89 18.38
N SER A 160 -9.11 -4.02 17.39
CA SER A 160 -9.40 -4.71 16.12
C SER A 160 -9.24 -6.22 16.28
N PRO A 161 -10.12 -7.03 15.65
CA PRO A 161 -10.04 -8.48 15.75
C PRO A 161 -8.72 -9.04 15.18
N LEU A 162 -8.06 -9.90 15.93
CA LEU A 162 -6.88 -10.63 15.49
C LEU A 162 -7.25 -11.82 14.59
N PRO A 163 -6.36 -12.32 13.73
CA PRO A 163 -6.63 -13.41 12.81
C PRO A 163 -7.15 -14.69 13.50
N GLU A 164 -6.66 -14.95 14.71
CA GLU A 164 -6.95 -16.16 15.50
C GLU A 164 -8.41 -16.22 15.96
N THR A 165 -8.93 -15.08 16.40
CA THR A 165 -10.31 -14.99 16.93
C THR A 165 -11.28 -14.36 15.92
N GLY A 166 -10.76 -13.56 15.00
CA GLY A 166 -11.57 -12.78 14.06
C GLY A 166 -12.33 -13.64 13.06
N LYS A 167 -11.76 -14.77 12.63
CA LYS A 167 -12.43 -15.67 11.66
C LYS A 167 -13.67 -16.31 12.25
N GLU A 168 -13.63 -16.70 13.51
CA GLU A 168 -14.80 -17.24 14.21
C GLU A 168 -15.88 -16.17 14.40
N LYS A 169 -15.47 -14.98 14.87
CA LYS A 169 -16.37 -13.82 14.99
C LYS A 169 -16.98 -13.42 13.64
N TYR A 170 -16.20 -13.48 12.56
CA TYR A 170 -16.73 -13.23 11.21
C TYR A 170 -17.85 -14.19 10.85
N LYS A 171 -17.65 -15.49 11.14
CA LYS A 171 -18.69 -16.50 10.91
C LYS A 171 -19.93 -16.26 11.75
N GLU A 172 -19.76 -15.88 13.02
CA GLU A 172 -20.88 -15.52 13.91
C GLU A 172 -21.68 -14.31 13.37
N LEU A 173 -20.98 -13.26 12.89
CA LEU A 173 -21.62 -12.03 12.39
C LEU A 173 -22.28 -12.20 11.02
N THR A 174 -21.66 -12.98 10.12
CA THR A 174 -22.09 -13.04 8.72
C THR A 174 -22.80 -14.34 8.33
N GLY A 175 -22.71 -15.38 9.18
CA GLY A 175 -23.17 -16.75 8.89
C GLY A 175 -22.28 -17.49 7.85
N LYS A 176 -21.13 -16.92 7.44
CA LYS A 176 -20.26 -17.46 6.41
C LYS A 176 -18.88 -17.74 6.95
N ASP A 177 -18.23 -18.80 6.42
CA ASP A 177 -16.82 -19.03 6.72
C ASP A 177 -15.95 -17.93 6.12
N TRP A 178 -14.78 -17.70 6.73
CA TRP A 178 -13.80 -16.70 6.24
C TRP A 178 -13.37 -17.02 4.79
N PRO A 179 -13.62 -16.14 3.81
CA PRO A 179 -13.44 -16.45 2.40
C PRO A 179 -12.03 -16.24 1.86
N HIS A 180 -11.10 -15.70 2.68
CA HIS A 180 -9.77 -15.26 2.23
C HIS A 180 -8.65 -16.08 2.84
N LYS A 181 -7.48 -16.16 2.16
CA LYS A 181 -6.28 -16.81 2.70
C LYS A 181 -5.59 -15.99 3.80
N GLY A 182 -5.61 -14.66 3.69
CA GLY A 182 -5.00 -13.72 4.64
C GLY A 182 -6.04 -13.02 5.51
N TRP A 183 -5.60 -12.18 6.44
CA TRP A 183 -6.46 -11.39 7.32
C TRP A 183 -6.29 -9.88 7.07
N TRP A 184 -5.14 -9.31 7.41
CA TRP A 184 -4.89 -7.86 7.45
C TRP A 184 -5.06 -7.12 6.11
N GLY A 185 -4.90 -7.83 5.00
CA GLY A 185 -5.08 -7.27 3.65
C GLY A 185 -6.52 -7.32 3.12
N GLN A 186 -7.48 -7.84 3.91
CA GLN A 186 -8.88 -8.03 3.52
C GLN A 186 -9.79 -7.04 4.23
N ILE A 187 -10.67 -6.37 3.48
CA ILE A 187 -11.56 -5.37 4.05
C ILE A 187 -12.53 -5.99 5.07
N ASP A 188 -12.92 -7.23 4.82
CA ASP A 188 -13.75 -8.05 5.70
C ASP A 188 -13.13 -8.29 7.08
N SER A 189 -11.80 -8.05 7.24
CA SER A 189 -11.13 -8.13 8.55
C SER A 189 -11.44 -6.95 9.46
N LEU A 190 -12.12 -5.93 8.95
CA LEU A 190 -12.46 -4.72 9.72
C LEU A 190 -13.91 -4.28 9.52
N GLU A 191 -14.41 -4.28 8.29
CA GLU A 191 -15.70 -3.69 7.94
C GLU A 191 -16.88 -4.23 8.77
N PRO A 192 -17.10 -5.56 8.90
CA PRO A 192 -18.26 -6.11 9.59
C PRO A 192 -18.17 -6.04 11.13
N PHE A 193 -16.99 -5.68 11.68
CA PHE A 193 -16.77 -5.69 13.11
C PHE A 193 -17.09 -4.35 13.75
N GLU A 194 -17.77 -4.39 14.88
CA GLU A 194 -17.77 -3.27 15.82
C GLU A 194 -16.42 -3.28 16.57
N VAL A 195 -15.59 -2.28 16.31
CA VAL A 195 -14.32 -2.09 17.02
C VAL A 195 -14.46 -0.96 18.04
N LYS A 196 -13.90 -1.16 19.22
CA LYS A 196 -13.98 -0.18 20.33
C LYS A 196 -12.66 0.53 20.52
N PRO A 197 -12.67 1.79 20.96
CA PRO A 197 -11.44 2.46 21.37
C PRO A 197 -10.81 1.75 22.58
N ILE A 198 -9.48 1.71 22.60
CA ILE A 198 -8.71 1.24 23.76
C ILE A 198 -8.58 2.42 24.73
N GLU A 199 -9.24 2.31 25.89
CA GLU A 199 -9.41 3.42 26.83
C GLU A 199 -8.07 4.05 27.24
N GLY A 200 -7.06 3.25 27.59
CA GLY A 200 -5.74 3.78 27.98
C GLY A 200 -5.10 4.61 26.87
N THR A 201 -5.24 4.20 25.60
CA THR A 201 -4.71 4.95 24.46
C THR A 201 -5.53 6.20 24.17
N LYS A 202 -6.83 6.16 24.44
CA LYS A 202 -7.69 7.34 24.29
C LYS A 202 -7.26 8.48 25.24
N ASP A 203 -6.88 8.16 26.47
CA ASP A 203 -6.34 9.13 27.41
C ASP A 203 -5.01 9.70 26.94
N LEU A 204 -4.10 8.85 26.44
CA LEU A 204 -2.85 9.28 25.83
C LEU A 204 -3.10 10.18 24.62
N TYR A 205 -4.01 9.78 23.71
CA TYR A 205 -4.37 10.62 22.57
C TYR A 205 -4.88 11.99 23.02
N ASN A 206 -5.78 12.06 23.99
CA ASN A 206 -6.31 13.33 24.51
C ASN A 206 -5.20 14.21 25.12
N GLN A 207 -4.18 13.61 25.74
CA GLN A 207 -3.04 14.33 26.31
C GLN A 207 -2.11 14.87 25.23
N TYR A 208 -1.75 14.05 24.25
CA TYR A 208 -0.73 14.37 23.25
C TYR A 208 -1.27 15.15 22.06
N SER A 209 -2.51 14.92 21.66
CA SER A 209 -3.13 15.60 20.49
C SER A 209 -3.33 17.10 20.68
N VAL A 210 -3.31 17.60 21.91
CA VAL A 210 -3.51 19.03 22.23
C VAL A 210 -2.20 19.78 22.49
N ILE A 211 -1.04 19.12 22.35
CA ILE A 211 0.27 19.77 22.50
C ILE A 211 0.39 20.91 21.47
N PRO A 212 0.72 22.15 21.88
CA PRO A 212 0.87 23.27 20.96
C PRO A 212 1.91 22.97 19.86
N ASN A 213 1.63 23.42 18.65
CA ASN A 213 2.48 23.19 17.47
C ASN A 213 2.73 21.70 17.16
N SER A 214 1.83 20.81 17.56
CA SER A 214 1.89 19.41 17.16
C SER A 214 1.09 19.14 15.89
N ILE A 215 1.46 18.06 15.21
CA ILE A 215 0.65 17.39 14.19
C ILE A 215 0.38 15.97 14.63
N ASN A 216 -0.87 15.53 14.44
CA ASN A 216 -1.33 14.21 14.82
C ASN A 216 -1.51 13.35 13.57
N VAL A 217 -0.81 12.24 13.51
CA VAL A 217 -0.78 11.34 12.36
C VAL A 217 -1.29 9.97 12.79
N LEU A 218 -2.31 9.48 12.08
CA LEU A 218 -2.62 8.05 12.09
C LEU A 218 -1.64 7.36 11.12
N MET A 219 -0.86 6.38 11.57
CA MET A 219 0.07 5.63 10.74
C MET A 219 -0.16 4.14 10.88
N THR A 220 -0.85 3.54 9.93
CA THR A 220 -1.20 2.12 9.96
C THR A 220 -0.51 1.31 8.85
N ASN A 221 -0.35 0.01 9.07
CA ASN A 221 0.08 -0.92 8.03
C ASN A 221 -1.08 -1.46 7.17
N ARG A 222 -2.31 -1.01 7.43
CA ARG A 222 -3.41 -1.26 6.51
C ARG A 222 -3.20 -0.51 5.19
N LEU A 223 -3.63 -1.12 4.09
CA LEU A 223 -3.51 -0.54 2.75
C LEU A 223 -4.46 0.65 2.59
N ALA A 224 -4.15 1.58 1.68
CA ALA A 224 -4.97 2.77 1.39
C ALA A 224 -6.45 2.47 1.09
N LYS A 225 -6.76 1.32 0.52
CA LYS A 225 -8.16 0.89 0.29
C LYS A 225 -9.02 0.81 1.56
N PHE A 226 -8.39 0.71 2.75
CA PHE A 226 -9.09 0.68 4.05
C PHE A 226 -9.44 2.08 4.59
N GLU A 227 -8.93 3.14 3.97
CA GLU A 227 -9.10 4.51 4.49
C GLU A 227 -10.56 4.86 4.81
N PRO A 228 -11.56 4.60 3.94
CA PRO A 228 -12.95 4.93 4.24
C PRO A 228 -13.47 4.20 5.50
N VAL A 229 -13.13 2.92 5.64
CA VAL A 229 -13.57 2.10 6.78
C VAL A 229 -12.85 2.53 8.07
N VAL A 230 -11.54 2.77 8.02
CA VAL A 230 -10.77 3.24 9.17
C VAL A 230 -11.27 4.61 9.64
N LYS A 231 -11.47 5.56 8.74
CA LYS A 231 -12.02 6.89 9.08
C LYS A 231 -13.42 6.78 9.67
N ASP A 232 -14.25 5.87 9.17
CA ASP A 232 -15.59 5.64 9.74
C ASP A 232 -15.51 5.11 11.18
N LYS A 233 -14.63 4.15 11.45
CA LYS A 233 -14.41 3.61 12.80
C LYS A 233 -13.88 4.65 13.80
N LEU A 234 -13.11 5.64 13.32
CA LEU A 234 -12.52 6.71 14.14
C LEU A 234 -13.47 7.91 14.33
N ARG A 235 -14.56 7.98 13.55
CA ARG A 235 -15.45 9.14 13.51
C ARG A 235 -16.02 9.47 14.89
N GLY A 236 -15.85 10.73 15.32
CA GLY A 236 -16.31 11.22 16.61
C GLY A 236 -15.47 10.77 17.82
N LEU A 237 -14.40 9.99 17.59
CA LEU A 237 -13.48 9.52 18.63
C LEU A 237 -12.12 10.22 18.55
N TYR A 238 -11.58 10.35 17.33
CA TYR A 238 -10.22 10.85 17.07
C TYR A 238 -10.21 11.76 15.86
N ILE A 239 -9.32 12.76 15.87
CA ILE A 239 -9.09 13.70 14.77
C ILE A 239 -7.60 13.70 14.45
N PHE A 240 -7.25 13.48 13.18
CA PHE A 240 -5.88 13.48 12.71
C PHE A 240 -5.69 14.52 11.62
N ASP A 241 -4.52 15.19 11.64
CA ASP A 241 -4.10 16.11 10.59
C ASP A 241 -3.68 15.35 9.32
N TYR A 242 -3.29 14.07 9.49
CA TYR A 242 -2.85 13.23 8.40
C TYR A 242 -3.09 11.74 8.70
N TYR A 243 -3.49 11.00 7.65
CA TYR A 243 -3.72 9.56 7.71
C TYR A 243 -2.73 8.88 6.77
N ASP A 244 -1.79 8.13 7.32
CA ASP A 244 -0.75 7.45 6.57
C ASP A 244 -1.01 5.95 6.48
N PHE A 245 -1.46 5.50 5.30
CA PHE A 245 -1.73 4.11 4.97
C PHE A 245 -0.56 3.49 4.23
N LYS A 246 -0.35 2.19 4.39
CA LYS A 246 0.70 1.48 3.66
C LYS A 246 0.41 1.43 2.17
N ASN A 247 1.26 2.09 1.37
CA ASN A 247 1.15 2.15 -0.09
C ASN A 247 2.26 1.37 -0.81
N ASP A 248 3.33 1.04 -0.08
CA ASP A 248 4.52 0.38 -0.59
C ASP A 248 5.16 -0.52 0.48
N ASN A 249 6.40 -0.94 0.27
CA ASN A 249 7.12 -1.83 1.19
C ASN A 249 7.92 -1.07 2.26
N ARG A 250 7.77 0.27 2.36
CA ARG A 250 8.45 1.03 3.41
C ARG A 250 7.86 0.72 4.78
N GLU A 251 8.75 0.61 5.75
CA GLU A 251 8.38 0.45 7.15
C GLU A 251 7.98 1.80 7.77
N LYS A 252 7.30 1.78 8.91
CA LYS A 252 6.83 3.00 9.58
C LYS A 252 7.96 4.02 9.85
N PRO A 253 9.18 3.65 10.30
CA PRO A 253 10.28 4.61 10.47
C PRO A 253 10.68 5.33 9.18
N GLU A 254 10.68 4.65 8.04
CA GLU A 254 10.99 5.28 6.74
C GLU A 254 9.90 6.26 6.30
N ARG A 255 8.64 5.96 6.63
CA ARG A 255 7.50 6.85 6.37
C ARG A 255 7.56 8.08 7.27
N ILE A 256 8.00 7.94 8.54
CA ILE A 256 8.28 9.07 9.44
C ILE A 256 9.39 9.95 8.86
N LYS A 257 10.50 9.38 8.36
CA LYS A 257 11.58 10.14 7.71
C LYS A 257 11.06 11.03 6.57
N GLU A 258 10.09 10.53 5.80
CA GLU A 258 9.45 11.33 4.73
C GLU A 258 8.62 12.49 5.28
N ILE A 259 7.89 12.29 6.39
CA ILE A 259 7.16 13.38 7.08
C ILE A 259 8.14 14.44 7.57
N LEU A 260 9.23 14.04 8.24
CA LEU A 260 10.26 14.95 8.74
C LEU A 260 10.92 15.77 7.63
N LYS A 261 11.23 15.14 6.50
CA LYS A 261 11.81 15.82 5.34
C LYS A 261 10.93 16.98 4.85
N ASN A 262 9.61 16.82 4.92
CA ASN A 262 8.66 17.85 4.49
C ASN A 262 8.30 18.85 5.61
N ASN A 263 8.66 18.53 6.86
CA ASN A 263 8.38 19.34 8.05
C ASN A 263 9.66 19.45 8.92
N PRO A 264 10.71 20.15 8.44
CA PRO A 264 12.04 20.15 9.06
C PRO A 264 12.11 20.86 10.40
N SER A 265 11.05 21.51 10.84
CA SER A 265 10.94 22.15 12.18
C SER A 265 10.58 21.16 13.28
N ILE A 266 10.21 19.91 12.95
CA ILE A 266 9.90 18.89 13.95
C ILE A 266 11.21 18.44 14.61
N ASP A 267 11.25 18.53 15.94
CA ASP A 267 12.36 18.08 16.79
C ASP A 267 11.93 17.00 17.80
N THR A 268 10.62 16.88 18.05
CA THR A 268 10.05 15.92 19.01
C THR A 268 9.08 14.99 18.32
N ILE A 269 9.19 13.67 18.57
CA ILE A 269 8.32 12.65 18.00
C ILE A 269 7.79 11.74 19.12
N ASN A 270 6.48 11.62 19.22
CA ASN A 270 5.81 10.69 20.12
C ASN A 270 5.15 9.58 19.29
N ILE A 271 5.49 8.32 19.56
CA ILE A 271 5.06 7.16 18.78
C ILE A 271 4.30 6.20 19.69
N PHE A 272 3.11 5.81 19.29
CA PHE A 272 2.23 4.89 20.00
C PHE A 272 1.92 3.68 19.12
N ASP A 273 2.33 2.47 19.53
CA ASP A 273 2.16 1.22 18.79
C ASP A 273 2.09 0.05 19.78
N ASP A 274 1.39 -1.02 19.44
CA ASP A 274 1.25 -2.21 20.31
C ASP A 274 2.24 -3.32 19.98
N MET A 275 2.70 -3.38 18.71
CA MET A 275 3.48 -4.50 18.20
C MET A 275 4.94 -4.46 18.61
N ASP A 276 5.44 -5.48 19.31
CA ASP A 276 6.84 -5.62 19.72
C ASP A 276 7.82 -5.38 18.56
N GLU A 277 7.56 -5.93 17.38
CA GLU A 277 8.41 -5.76 16.21
C GLU A 277 8.50 -4.29 15.76
N GLN A 278 7.40 -3.53 15.83
CA GLN A 278 7.40 -2.11 15.49
C GLN A 278 8.14 -1.30 16.56
N ILE A 279 7.95 -1.62 17.84
CA ILE A 279 8.66 -1.00 18.96
C ILE A 279 10.18 -1.17 18.80
N GLU A 280 10.67 -2.36 18.46
CA GLU A 280 12.09 -2.59 18.18
C GLU A 280 12.61 -1.74 17.01
N ARG A 281 11.81 -1.60 15.95
CA ARG A 281 12.15 -0.75 14.79
C ARG A 281 12.21 0.73 15.16
N PHE A 282 11.27 1.20 15.98
CA PHE A 282 11.26 2.59 16.46
C PHE A 282 12.42 2.88 17.43
N ASN A 283 12.79 1.94 18.28
CA ASN A 283 13.95 2.09 19.15
C ASN A 283 15.26 2.20 18.34
N ARG A 284 15.42 1.39 17.28
CA ARG A 284 16.55 1.56 16.35
C ARG A 284 16.51 2.91 15.63
N PHE A 285 15.33 3.33 15.19
CA PHE A 285 15.16 4.64 14.58
C PHE A 285 15.56 5.79 15.52
N LYS A 286 15.23 5.69 16.81
CA LYS A 286 15.66 6.62 17.85
C LYS A 286 17.17 6.67 17.98
N GLU A 287 17.84 5.52 18.03
CA GLU A 287 19.31 5.42 18.13
C GLU A 287 20.01 6.04 16.90
N GLU A 288 19.43 5.85 15.70
CA GLU A 288 19.92 6.42 14.44
C GLU A 288 19.73 7.95 14.33
N ASN A 289 18.86 8.56 15.15
CA ASN A 289 18.49 9.97 15.07
C ASN A 289 18.67 10.70 16.42
N PRO A 290 19.90 10.77 16.97
CA PRO A 290 20.16 11.32 18.31
C PRO A 290 19.86 12.82 18.45
N ASN A 291 19.68 13.53 17.34
CA ASN A 291 19.32 14.96 17.33
C ASN A 291 17.81 15.20 17.47
N LEU A 292 17.00 14.15 17.49
CA LEU A 292 15.56 14.22 17.69
C LEU A 292 15.20 13.68 19.07
N GLU A 293 14.24 14.30 19.71
CA GLU A 293 13.61 13.73 20.90
C GLU A 293 12.54 12.73 20.47
N ILE A 294 12.82 11.43 20.59
CA ILE A 294 11.90 10.36 20.18
C ILE A 294 11.43 9.59 21.41
N ASN A 295 10.13 9.62 21.66
CA ASN A 295 9.45 8.92 22.72
C ASN A 295 8.62 7.79 22.12
N VAL A 296 8.90 6.54 22.52
CA VAL A 296 8.21 5.34 22.03
C VAL A 296 7.38 4.75 23.15
N PHE A 297 6.07 4.68 22.96
CA PHE A 297 5.10 4.17 23.93
C PHE A 297 4.51 2.86 23.38
N GLN A 298 4.80 1.77 24.07
CA GLN A 298 4.19 0.49 23.79
C GLN A 298 2.83 0.40 24.48
N ILE A 299 1.79 0.18 23.71
CA ILE A 299 0.42 -0.04 24.19
C ILE A 299 0.24 -1.54 24.48
N LYS A 300 -0.38 -1.86 25.61
CA LYS A 300 -0.61 -3.25 26.08
C LYS A 300 -2.05 -3.47 26.45
#